data_916aac378ca76ef0234ffc18c1e510e4
#
_entry.id   916aac378ca76ef0234ffc18c1e510e4
#
_cell.length_a   1.000
_cell.length_b   1.000
_cell.length_c   1.000
_cell.angle_alpha   90.00
_cell.angle_beta   90.00
_cell.angle_gamma   90.00
#
_symmetry.space_group_name_H-M   'P 1'
#
loop_
_entity.id
_entity.type
_entity.pdbx_description
1 polymer ?
#
loop_
_entity_poly.entity_id
_entity_poly.type
_entity_poly.pdbx_seq_one_letter_code
_entity_poly.pdbx_strand_id
1 'polypeptide(L)'
;MNTASAHNVDPILLENRLLELSGSRSFFALYTSQGYVSKWGEFELLFAWGAKAIFDTTALKNGALESGWRFGFLGYELRHEFERLSKGNPAIGQWPEAQFFEPEVVGTLDRAGNLTVHADEPGDALALVLAPEKSRKVGNTTLDFQPVETRESYLEAVRRLQEHIQRGDIYEVNYCTAFKAEYESLDSAQLFRQMAQATKAPFSAFVKMNELELLCTSPERYILKKGDQLWSQPIKGTNRRLAENNHVQERLLLADEKERAENVMIVDLVRNDLSRVAAKGTVQVEELFGVYPFKNVNQMISTVTCNTRAETSNWDIIQATFPMGSMTGAPKISAMELAEHHEKTERGVYSGALGYIMPNGDFDFNVVIRSIALDAKQGVASAHVGGAITLLSIPEREYEECLLKAESLLQSAAGSDSNH
;
A
#
# COMPACT_ATOMS: atom_id res chain seq x y z
N MET A 1 -14.26 -24.79 -3.17
CA MET A 1 -15.24 -23.76 -3.54
C MET A 1 -15.76 -24.05 -4.94
N ASN A 2 -17.08 -23.97 -5.14
CA ASN A 2 -17.72 -24.02 -6.45
C ASN A 2 -17.64 -22.64 -7.12
N THR A 3 -18.06 -22.50 -8.38
CA THR A 3 -18.03 -21.23 -9.12
C THR A 3 -19.37 -20.87 -9.75
N ALA A 4 -19.68 -19.58 -9.79
CA ALA A 4 -20.74 -18.99 -10.61
C ALA A 4 -20.21 -17.75 -11.31
N SER A 5 -20.74 -17.43 -12.50
CA SER A 5 -20.23 -16.33 -13.32
C SER A 5 -21.35 -15.48 -13.91
N ALA A 6 -21.05 -14.20 -14.14
CA ALA A 6 -21.87 -13.26 -14.88
C ALA A 6 -20.99 -12.48 -15.88
N HIS A 7 -21.61 -11.92 -16.92
CA HIS A 7 -20.94 -11.17 -17.98
C HIS A 7 -21.49 -9.75 -18.07
N ASN A 8 -20.71 -8.84 -18.66
CA ASN A 8 -21.05 -7.42 -18.83
C ASN A 8 -21.38 -6.71 -17.50
N VAL A 9 -20.65 -7.05 -16.45
CA VAL A 9 -20.81 -6.42 -15.13
C VAL A 9 -20.09 -5.07 -15.12
N ASP A 10 -20.82 -4.02 -14.73
CA ASP A 10 -20.24 -2.68 -14.57
C ASP A 10 -19.37 -2.63 -13.30
N PRO A 11 -18.08 -2.30 -13.43
CA PRO A 11 -17.16 -2.30 -12.28
C PRO A 11 -17.53 -1.24 -11.23
N ILE A 12 -18.09 -0.09 -11.63
CA ILE A 12 -18.48 0.99 -10.70
C ILE A 12 -19.70 0.57 -9.88
N LEU A 13 -20.70 -0.02 -10.51
CA LEU A 13 -21.88 -0.52 -9.81
C LEU A 13 -21.52 -1.67 -8.87
N LEU A 14 -20.66 -2.56 -9.31
CA LEU A 14 -20.17 -3.67 -8.47
C LEU A 14 -19.36 -3.14 -7.27
N GLU A 15 -18.43 -2.22 -7.48
CA GLU A 15 -17.64 -1.60 -6.39
C GLU A 15 -18.54 -0.94 -5.35
N ASN A 16 -19.52 -0.15 -5.78
CA ASN A 16 -20.49 0.48 -4.90
C ASN A 16 -21.27 -0.55 -4.06
N ARG A 17 -21.73 -1.61 -4.70
CA ARG A 17 -22.45 -2.68 -4.01
C ARG A 17 -21.58 -3.43 -3.01
N LEU A 18 -20.31 -3.71 -3.35
CA LEU A 18 -19.35 -4.35 -2.45
C LEU A 18 -19.06 -3.48 -1.22
N LEU A 19 -18.88 -2.17 -1.40
CA LEU A 19 -18.70 -1.23 -0.29
C LEU A 19 -19.94 -1.16 0.61
N GLU A 20 -21.15 -1.24 0.07
CA GLU A 20 -22.37 -1.37 0.89
C GLU A 20 -22.34 -2.67 1.73
N LEU A 21 -21.97 -3.79 1.11
CA LEU A 21 -21.91 -5.09 1.77
C LEU A 21 -20.86 -5.14 2.89
N SER A 22 -19.77 -4.40 2.78
CA SER A 22 -18.69 -4.36 3.76
C SER A 22 -19.16 -3.96 5.17
N GLY A 23 -20.20 -3.12 5.26
CA GLY A 23 -20.76 -2.65 6.53
C GLY A 23 -21.32 -3.77 7.41
N SER A 24 -21.73 -4.90 6.82
CA SER A 24 -22.28 -6.07 7.55
C SER A 24 -21.26 -7.22 7.72
N ARG A 25 -20.00 -7.01 7.36
CA ARG A 25 -18.97 -8.05 7.35
C ARG A 25 -17.87 -7.74 8.37
N SER A 26 -17.49 -8.73 9.17
CA SER A 26 -16.33 -8.64 10.07
C SER A 26 -15.01 -8.80 9.32
N PHE A 27 -14.99 -9.62 8.26
CA PHE A 27 -13.86 -9.80 7.35
C PHE A 27 -14.29 -9.45 5.94
N PHE A 28 -13.60 -8.51 5.34
CA PHE A 28 -13.88 -8.02 4.00
C PHE A 28 -12.60 -7.50 3.35
N ALA A 29 -12.45 -7.74 2.06
CA ALA A 29 -11.38 -7.15 1.25
C ALA A 29 -11.92 -6.77 -0.12
N LEU A 30 -11.55 -5.60 -0.60
CA LEU A 30 -11.81 -5.11 -1.94
C LEU A 30 -10.51 -4.49 -2.47
N TYR A 31 -10.05 -4.99 -3.60
CA TYR A 31 -8.93 -4.43 -4.37
C TYR A 31 -9.46 -3.95 -5.70
N THR A 32 -9.07 -2.75 -6.12
CA THR A 32 -9.55 -2.12 -7.35
C THR A 32 -8.41 -1.44 -8.08
N SER A 33 -8.35 -1.63 -9.40
CA SER A 33 -7.40 -0.94 -10.28
C SER A 33 -7.79 0.51 -10.57
N GLN A 34 -9.00 0.93 -10.20
CA GLN A 34 -9.58 2.25 -10.52
C GLN A 34 -9.51 2.58 -12.03
N GLY A 35 -9.65 1.56 -12.88
CA GLY A 35 -9.54 1.68 -14.33
C GLY A 35 -8.11 1.82 -14.86
N TYR A 36 -7.09 1.67 -14.01
CA TYR A 36 -5.71 1.71 -14.44
C TYR A 36 -5.31 0.40 -15.16
N VAL A 37 -4.78 0.53 -16.38
CA VAL A 37 -4.35 -0.62 -17.17
C VAL A 37 -2.88 -0.91 -16.87
N SER A 38 -2.63 -1.91 -16.02
CA SER A 38 -1.29 -2.42 -15.76
C SER A 38 -0.94 -3.58 -16.71
N LYS A 39 0.31 -3.64 -17.15
CA LYS A 39 0.87 -4.77 -17.93
C LYS A 39 0.74 -6.10 -17.17
N TRP A 40 0.81 -6.05 -15.84
CA TRP A 40 0.84 -7.23 -14.97
C TRP A 40 -0.46 -7.46 -14.17
N GLY A 41 -1.40 -6.49 -14.17
CA GLY A 41 -2.66 -6.59 -13.43
C GLY A 41 -3.62 -7.58 -14.11
N GLU A 42 -4.20 -8.49 -13.32
CA GLU A 42 -5.14 -9.50 -13.81
C GLU A 42 -6.59 -9.05 -13.63
N PHE A 43 -6.88 -8.34 -12.53
CA PHE A 43 -8.23 -8.00 -12.13
C PHE A 43 -8.50 -6.51 -12.24
N GLU A 44 -9.72 -6.16 -12.65
CA GLU A 44 -10.29 -4.83 -12.46
C GLU A 44 -10.73 -4.66 -11.01
N LEU A 45 -11.46 -5.68 -10.49
CA LEU A 45 -11.82 -5.81 -9.08
C LEU A 45 -11.51 -7.24 -8.60
N LEU A 46 -10.99 -7.32 -7.38
CA LEU A 46 -10.87 -8.55 -6.62
C LEU A 46 -11.46 -8.30 -5.23
N PHE A 47 -12.38 -9.16 -4.79
CA PHE A 47 -13.01 -9.01 -3.49
C PHE A 47 -13.16 -10.33 -2.75
N ALA A 48 -13.25 -10.22 -1.43
CA ALA A 48 -13.46 -11.36 -0.56
C ALA A 48 -14.23 -10.97 0.70
N TRP A 49 -14.96 -11.92 1.28
CA TRP A 49 -15.55 -11.74 2.60
C TRP A 49 -15.73 -13.07 3.35
N GLY A 50 -16.03 -12.93 4.67
CA GLY A 50 -16.05 -14.04 5.61
C GLY A 50 -14.66 -14.55 5.93
N ALA A 51 -14.51 -15.34 6.98
CA ALA A 51 -13.22 -15.91 7.34
C ALA A 51 -13.39 -17.37 7.78
N LYS A 52 -12.87 -18.31 6.98
CA LYS A 52 -12.74 -19.74 7.34
C LYS A 52 -11.61 -19.94 8.35
N ALA A 53 -10.54 -19.16 8.21
CA ALA A 53 -9.38 -19.17 9.10
C ALA A 53 -8.70 -17.79 9.11
N ILE A 54 -7.98 -17.52 10.20
CA ILE A 54 -7.17 -16.31 10.38
C ILE A 54 -5.73 -16.76 10.65
N PHE A 55 -4.77 -16.08 10.04
CA PHE A 55 -3.35 -16.41 10.10
C PHE A 55 -2.55 -15.22 10.64
N ASP A 56 -1.84 -15.46 11.73
CA ASP A 56 -0.87 -14.53 12.32
C ASP A 56 0.54 -14.76 11.76
N THR A 57 1.50 -13.99 12.24
CA THR A 57 2.92 -14.09 11.86
C THR A 57 3.46 -15.51 12.01
N THR A 58 3.07 -16.23 13.06
CA THR A 58 3.51 -17.62 13.31
C THR A 58 2.98 -18.57 12.22
N ALA A 59 1.71 -18.45 11.88
CA ALA A 59 1.11 -19.26 10.82
C ALA A 59 1.74 -18.96 9.44
N LEU A 60 2.06 -17.68 9.17
CA LEU A 60 2.72 -17.28 7.93
C LEU A 60 4.10 -17.91 7.79
N LYS A 61 4.91 -17.92 8.86
CA LYS A 61 6.21 -18.62 8.91
C LYS A 61 6.09 -20.12 8.65
N ASN A 62 4.96 -20.72 9.06
CA ASN A 62 4.71 -22.16 8.92
C ASN A 62 4.00 -22.52 7.60
N GLY A 63 4.08 -21.66 6.57
CA GLY A 63 3.63 -21.96 5.21
C GLY A 63 2.19 -21.57 4.87
N ALA A 64 1.52 -20.75 5.69
CA ALA A 64 0.17 -20.27 5.37
C ALA A 64 0.12 -19.36 4.11
N LEU A 65 1.29 -18.90 3.62
CA LEU A 65 1.40 -18.10 2.40
C LEU A 65 1.56 -18.92 1.11
N GLU A 66 1.71 -20.25 1.19
CA GLU A 66 2.12 -21.06 0.03
C GLU A 66 0.97 -21.43 -0.89
N SER A 67 -0.27 -21.43 -0.40
CA SER A 67 -1.43 -21.83 -1.20
C SER A 67 -2.75 -21.36 -0.62
N GLY A 68 -3.79 -21.34 -1.45
CA GLY A 68 -5.14 -20.92 -1.08
C GLY A 68 -5.30 -19.40 -1.15
N TRP A 69 -6.55 -18.97 -1.27
CA TRP A 69 -6.83 -17.54 -1.20
C TRP A 69 -6.51 -17.01 0.20
N ARG A 70 -5.66 -15.98 0.26
CA ARG A 70 -5.34 -15.24 1.50
C ARG A 70 -5.42 -13.75 1.19
N PHE A 71 -6.06 -13.02 2.07
CA PHE A 71 -6.19 -11.57 1.99
C PHE A 71 -5.70 -10.95 3.29
N GLY A 72 -4.83 -9.95 3.20
CA GLY A 72 -4.29 -9.39 4.42
C GLY A 72 -3.14 -8.43 4.20
N PHE A 73 -2.43 -8.16 5.30
CA PHE A 73 -1.35 -7.18 5.33
C PHE A 73 -0.13 -7.70 6.11
N LEU A 74 0.99 -7.09 5.79
CA LEU A 74 2.26 -7.15 6.52
C LEU A 74 2.50 -5.74 7.06
N GLY A 75 2.42 -5.54 8.37
CA GLY A 75 2.72 -4.27 9.03
C GLY A 75 4.22 -3.99 9.00
N TYR A 76 4.61 -2.72 9.05
CA TYR A 76 6.03 -2.34 9.03
C TYR A 76 6.82 -2.94 10.20
N GLU A 77 6.15 -3.14 11.35
CA GLU A 77 6.78 -3.69 12.55
C GLU A 77 7.15 -5.18 12.41
N LEU A 78 6.66 -5.88 11.36
CA LEU A 78 7.11 -7.23 11.01
C LEU A 78 8.64 -7.29 10.75
N ARG A 79 9.27 -6.17 10.43
CA ARG A 79 10.73 -6.04 10.30
C ARG A 79 11.52 -6.57 11.52
N HIS A 80 10.93 -6.51 12.70
CA HIS A 80 11.54 -7.03 13.95
C HIS A 80 11.66 -8.55 13.99
N GLU A 81 10.93 -9.25 13.12
CA GLU A 81 11.07 -10.68 12.93
C GLU A 81 12.27 -11.04 12.05
N PHE A 82 12.74 -10.08 11.25
CA PHE A 82 13.82 -10.30 10.29
C PHE A 82 15.13 -9.68 10.74
N GLU A 83 15.07 -8.57 11.46
CA GLU A 83 16.25 -7.80 11.87
C GLU A 83 16.19 -7.45 13.36
N ARG A 84 17.35 -7.39 14.00
CA ARG A 84 17.48 -6.98 15.41
C ARG A 84 17.51 -5.45 15.48
N LEU A 85 16.36 -4.85 15.55
CA LEU A 85 16.17 -3.39 15.65
C LEU A 85 15.69 -3.01 17.05
N SER A 86 15.96 -1.77 17.47
CA SER A 86 15.34 -1.19 18.68
C SER A 86 13.82 -1.08 18.49
N LYS A 87 13.10 -1.17 19.61
CA LYS A 87 11.65 -0.91 19.71
C LYS A 87 11.46 0.15 20.79
N GLY A 88 10.57 1.09 20.60
CA GLY A 88 10.34 2.07 21.66
C GLY A 88 9.31 3.15 21.36
N ASN A 89 8.87 3.27 20.15
CA ASN A 89 7.87 4.25 19.77
C ASN A 89 6.46 3.79 20.16
N PRO A 90 5.56 4.72 20.58
CA PRO A 90 4.17 4.39 20.87
C PRO A 90 3.39 4.08 19.59
N ALA A 91 2.54 3.07 19.63
CA ALA A 91 1.62 2.74 18.54
C ALA A 91 0.40 3.66 18.52
N ILE A 92 -0.15 3.92 17.33
CA ILE A 92 -1.49 4.50 17.14
C ILE A 92 -2.42 3.38 16.71
N GLY A 93 -3.32 2.95 17.62
CA GLY A 93 -4.14 1.75 17.42
C GLY A 93 -3.38 0.45 17.72
N GLN A 94 -4.09 -0.67 17.69
CA GLN A 94 -3.54 -2.00 17.99
C GLN A 94 -3.50 -2.87 16.75
N TRP A 95 -2.51 -2.59 15.89
CA TRP A 95 -2.29 -3.36 14.67
C TRP A 95 -1.32 -4.51 14.93
N PRO A 96 -1.66 -5.77 14.54
CA PRO A 96 -0.71 -6.86 14.59
C PRO A 96 0.40 -6.68 13.53
N GLU A 97 1.55 -7.32 13.75
CA GLU A 97 2.69 -7.27 12.81
C GLU A 97 2.32 -7.83 11.43
N ALA A 98 1.46 -8.83 11.36
CA ALA A 98 0.87 -9.32 10.13
C ALA A 98 -0.46 -10.05 10.43
N GLN A 99 -1.41 -9.95 9.52
CA GLN A 99 -2.66 -10.70 9.60
C GLN A 99 -3.21 -10.99 8.21
N PHE A 100 -3.61 -12.26 8.00
CA PHE A 100 -4.29 -12.71 6.79
C PHE A 100 -5.52 -13.53 7.17
N PHE A 101 -6.50 -13.58 6.26
CA PHE A 101 -7.64 -14.48 6.41
C PHE A 101 -7.86 -15.32 5.15
N GLU A 102 -8.36 -16.53 5.34
CA GLU A 102 -8.91 -17.37 4.28
C GLU A 102 -10.39 -17.06 4.13
N PRO A 103 -10.84 -16.58 2.95
CA PRO A 103 -12.21 -16.14 2.77
C PRO A 103 -13.20 -17.31 2.58
N GLU A 104 -14.47 -17.05 2.92
CA GLU A 104 -15.61 -17.90 2.55
C GLU A 104 -16.04 -17.68 1.10
N VAL A 105 -15.94 -16.43 0.63
CA VAL A 105 -16.30 -16.01 -0.72
C VAL A 105 -15.18 -15.18 -1.32
N VAL A 106 -14.83 -15.45 -2.58
CA VAL A 106 -13.93 -14.65 -3.39
C VAL A 106 -14.61 -14.35 -4.73
N GLY A 107 -14.48 -13.12 -5.20
CA GLY A 107 -14.93 -12.74 -6.52
C GLY A 107 -13.87 -11.96 -7.30
N THR A 108 -13.78 -12.25 -8.58
CA THR A 108 -12.85 -11.59 -9.51
C THR A 108 -13.64 -11.00 -10.68
N LEU A 109 -13.42 -9.73 -10.97
CA LEU A 109 -13.92 -9.08 -12.19
C LEU A 109 -12.74 -8.78 -13.10
N ASP A 110 -12.77 -9.31 -14.31
CA ASP A 110 -11.78 -8.95 -15.32
C ASP A 110 -12.17 -7.64 -16.05
N ARG A 111 -11.25 -7.13 -16.89
CA ARG A 111 -11.48 -5.91 -17.68
C ARG A 111 -12.53 -6.04 -18.78
N ALA A 112 -12.88 -7.24 -19.15
CA ALA A 112 -13.94 -7.51 -20.13
C ALA A 112 -15.34 -7.53 -19.47
N GLY A 113 -15.42 -7.33 -18.14
CA GLY A 113 -16.67 -7.36 -17.39
C GLY A 113 -17.15 -8.77 -17.05
N ASN A 114 -16.25 -9.76 -17.06
CA ASN A 114 -16.58 -11.11 -16.62
C ASN A 114 -16.35 -11.22 -15.11
N LEU A 115 -17.42 -11.40 -14.36
CA LEU A 115 -17.40 -11.64 -12.93
C LEU A 115 -17.45 -13.14 -12.66
N THR A 116 -16.50 -13.63 -11.87
CA THR A 116 -16.46 -15.00 -11.36
C THR A 116 -16.48 -14.99 -9.84
N VAL A 117 -17.39 -15.72 -9.22
CA VAL A 117 -17.51 -15.85 -7.76
C VAL A 117 -17.23 -17.28 -7.35
N HIS A 118 -16.37 -17.46 -6.37
CA HIS A 118 -15.98 -18.72 -5.76
C HIS A 118 -16.53 -18.77 -4.32
N ALA A 119 -17.35 -19.76 -4.01
CA ALA A 119 -17.95 -19.98 -2.69
C ALA A 119 -18.41 -21.43 -2.56
N ASP A 120 -18.92 -21.81 -1.41
CA ASP A 120 -19.61 -23.11 -1.25
C ASP A 120 -20.98 -23.04 -1.95
N GLU A 121 -21.70 -21.90 -1.81
CA GLU A 121 -22.95 -21.58 -2.52
C GLU A 121 -22.71 -20.33 -3.43
N PRO A 122 -22.09 -20.51 -4.60
CA PRO A 122 -21.64 -19.37 -5.42
C PRO A 122 -22.79 -18.63 -6.10
N GLY A 123 -23.93 -19.30 -6.33
CA GLY A 123 -25.14 -18.69 -6.92
C GLY A 123 -25.74 -17.62 -6.00
N ASP A 124 -25.83 -17.89 -4.71
CA ASP A 124 -26.36 -16.95 -3.71
C ASP A 124 -25.40 -15.77 -3.54
N ALA A 125 -24.11 -16.03 -3.49
CA ALA A 125 -23.08 -14.98 -3.41
C ALA A 125 -23.11 -14.09 -4.66
N LEU A 126 -23.24 -14.67 -5.86
CA LEU A 126 -23.37 -13.92 -7.11
C LEU A 126 -24.64 -13.06 -7.13
N ALA A 127 -25.79 -13.63 -6.74
CA ALA A 127 -27.05 -12.88 -6.66
C ALA A 127 -26.93 -11.70 -5.66
N LEU A 128 -26.24 -11.88 -4.54
CA LEU A 128 -26.03 -10.85 -3.54
C LEU A 128 -25.22 -9.67 -4.08
N VAL A 129 -24.13 -9.91 -4.81
CA VAL A 129 -23.29 -8.84 -5.37
C VAL A 129 -23.89 -8.16 -6.58
N LEU A 130 -24.76 -8.84 -7.31
CA LEU A 130 -25.49 -8.26 -8.45
C LEU A 130 -26.81 -7.58 -8.05
N ALA A 131 -27.24 -7.71 -6.79
CA ALA A 131 -28.42 -7.02 -6.31
C ALA A 131 -28.24 -5.50 -6.36
N PRO A 132 -29.27 -4.72 -6.71
CA PRO A 132 -29.19 -3.27 -6.74
C PRO A 132 -28.71 -2.70 -5.39
N GLU A 133 -27.91 -1.65 -5.45
CA GLU A 133 -27.52 -0.88 -4.26
C GLU A 133 -28.77 -0.34 -3.56
N LYS A 134 -28.86 -0.51 -2.26
CA LYS A 134 -29.96 0.06 -1.47
C LYS A 134 -29.67 1.52 -1.19
N SER A 135 -30.69 2.37 -1.36
CA SER A 135 -30.58 3.77 -0.94
C SER A 135 -30.22 3.83 0.56
N ARG A 136 -29.07 4.36 0.87
CA ARG A 136 -28.55 4.50 2.23
C ARG A 136 -28.25 5.96 2.49
N LYS A 137 -28.56 6.44 3.70
CA LYS A 137 -28.04 7.73 4.15
C LYS A 137 -26.52 7.60 4.29
N VAL A 138 -25.79 8.52 3.71
CA VAL A 138 -24.34 8.63 3.89
C VAL A 138 -24.08 8.95 5.37
N GLY A 139 -23.22 8.16 6.00
CA GLY A 139 -22.80 8.38 7.37
C GLY A 139 -21.75 9.49 7.48
N ASN A 140 -21.24 9.71 8.68
CA ASN A 140 -20.13 10.63 8.90
C ASN A 140 -18.85 10.10 8.24
N THR A 141 -18.17 10.92 7.44
CA THR A 141 -16.86 10.60 6.84
C THR A 141 -15.76 11.54 7.34
N THR A 142 -16.07 12.45 8.26
CA THR A 142 -15.15 13.49 8.71
C THR A 142 -14.27 12.97 9.85
N LEU A 143 -12.97 13.18 9.71
CA LEU A 143 -11.94 12.92 10.71
C LEU A 143 -11.13 14.21 10.91
N ASP A 144 -11.01 14.66 12.16
CA ASP A 144 -10.20 15.83 12.53
C ASP A 144 -8.78 15.35 12.91
N PHE A 145 -7.93 15.25 11.91
CA PHE A 145 -6.57 14.79 12.08
C PHE A 145 -5.66 15.88 12.67
N GLN A 146 -4.99 15.54 13.78
CA GLN A 146 -3.98 16.37 14.42
C GLN A 146 -2.58 15.77 14.21
N PRO A 147 -1.55 16.58 13.93
CA PRO A 147 -0.18 16.09 13.82
C PRO A 147 0.30 15.56 15.18
N VAL A 148 1.02 14.42 15.16
CA VAL A 148 1.58 13.83 16.39
C VAL A 148 2.83 14.55 16.84
N GLU A 149 3.56 15.18 15.93
CA GLU A 149 4.73 15.99 16.26
C GLU A 149 4.60 17.44 15.78
N THR A 150 5.33 18.34 16.44
CA THR A 150 5.39 19.74 16.02
C THR A 150 6.31 19.93 14.83
N ARG A 151 6.12 21.06 14.10
CA ARG A 151 7.01 21.44 13.01
C ARG A 151 8.47 21.50 13.43
N GLU A 152 8.73 22.09 14.59
CA GLU A 152 10.09 22.26 15.15
C GLU A 152 10.75 20.90 15.42
N SER A 153 9.99 19.93 15.97
CA SER A 153 10.45 18.55 16.19
C SER A 153 10.84 17.87 14.88
N TYR A 154 9.99 17.98 13.85
CA TYR A 154 10.27 17.44 12.52
C TYR A 154 11.55 18.02 11.91
N LEU A 155 11.67 19.36 11.92
CA LEU A 155 12.84 20.02 11.34
C LEU A 155 14.14 19.64 12.07
N GLU A 156 14.10 19.49 13.39
CA GLU A 156 15.26 19.05 14.17
C GLU A 156 15.63 17.60 13.84
N ALA A 157 14.65 16.70 13.73
CA ALA A 157 14.89 15.32 13.32
C ALA A 157 15.56 15.23 11.93
N VAL A 158 15.08 16.00 10.97
CA VAL A 158 15.67 16.05 9.62
C VAL A 158 17.13 16.53 9.67
N ARG A 159 17.45 17.59 10.45
CA ARG A 159 18.83 18.07 10.60
C ARG A 159 19.76 17.02 11.22
N ARG A 160 19.29 16.29 12.24
CA ARG A 160 20.05 15.20 12.86
C ARG A 160 20.29 14.05 11.89
N LEU A 161 19.30 13.68 11.10
CA LEU A 161 19.46 12.68 10.05
C LEU A 161 20.48 13.11 8.98
N GLN A 162 20.50 14.40 8.62
CA GLN A 162 21.51 14.95 7.72
C GLN A 162 22.94 14.90 8.33
N GLU A 163 23.10 15.09 9.64
CA GLU A 163 24.36 14.88 10.32
C GLU A 163 24.87 13.44 10.21
N HIS A 164 23.96 12.44 10.28
CA HIS A 164 24.30 11.04 10.04
C HIS A 164 24.70 10.79 8.59
N ILE A 165 23.98 11.39 7.63
CA ILE A 165 24.33 11.30 6.20
C ILE A 165 25.71 11.92 5.96
N GLN A 166 25.99 13.09 6.51
CA GLN A 166 27.28 13.77 6.34
C GLN A 166 28.45 13.00 6.94
N ARG A 167 28.21 12.22 8.02
CA ARG A 167 29.23 11.33 8.63
C ARG A 167 29.45 10.05 7.83
N GLY A 168 28.52 9.73 6.90
CA GLY A 168 28.58 8.52 6.11
C GLY A 168 27.93 7.29 6.78
N ASP A 169 27.13 7.49 7.84
CA ASP A 169 26.40 6.41 8.51
C ASP A 169 25.31 5.82 7.58
N ILE A 170 24.67 6.69 6.80
CA ILE A 170 23.65 6.38 5.78
C ILE A 170 23.78 7.33 4.58
N TYR A 171 23.15 6.97 3.45
CA TYR A 171 23.07 7.84 2.27
C TYR A 171 21.71 8.53 2.14
N GLU A 172 20.66 7.82 2.53
CA GLU A 172 19.26 8.27 2.49
C GLU A 172 18.48 7.54 3.58
N VAL A 173 17.46 8.21 4.13
CA VAL A 173 16.46 7.61 5.00
C VAL A 173 15.07 8.15 4.67
N ASN A 174 14.07 7.27 4.59
CA ASN A 174 12.69 7.70 4.53
C ASN A 174 12.21 8.00 5.95
N TYR A 175 12.02 9.29 6.26
CA TYR A 175 11.54 9.78 7.56
C TYR A 175 10.04 10.03 7.50
N CYS A 176 9.31 9.54 8.50
CA CYS A 176 7.86 9.57 8.54
C CYS A 176 7.34 10.36 9.73
N THR A 177 6.21 11.03 9.51
CA THR A 177 5.41 11.66 10.56
C THR A 177 3.97 11.17 10.50
N ALA A 178 3.26 11.28 11.62
CA ALA A 178 1.90 10.77 11.78
C ALA A 178 0.89 11.86 12.08
N PHE A 179 -0.33 11.63 11.65
CA PHE A 179 -1.53 12.36 12.03
C PHE A 179 -2.50 11.39 12.71
N LYS A 180 -3.11 11.82 13.81
CA LYS A 180 -4.07 11.04 14.58
C LYS A 180 -5.40 11.77 14.64
N ALA A 181 -6.51 11.04 14.51
CA ALA A 181 -7.85 11.52 14.82
C ALA A 181 -8.55 10.52 15.75
N GLU A 182 -9.51 11.05 16.55
CA GLU A 182 -10.42 10.24 17.34
C GLU A 182 -11.81 10.29 16.70
N TYR A 183 -12.56 9.20 16.76
CA TYR A 183 -13.91 9.14 16.21
C TYR A 183 -14.81 8.17 17.01
N GLU A 184 -16.09 8.49 17.10
CA GLU A 184 -17.08 7.62 17.71
C GLU A 184 -17.79 6.73 16.66
N SER A 185 -18.02 7.28 15.48
CA SER A 185 -18.63 6.58 14.35
C SER A 185 -18.11 7.11 13.03
N LEU A 186 -17.88 6.23 12.08
CA LEU A 186 -17.32 6.57 10.76
C LEU A 186 -17.94 5.69 9.68
N ASP A 187 -18.32 6.28 8.56
CA ASP A 187 -18.66 5.57 7.33
C ASP A 187 -17.39 5.33 6.51
N SER A 188 -16.59 4.35 6.94
CA SER A 188 -15.29 4.03 6.34
C SER A 188 -15.39 3.61 4.87
N ALA A 189 -16.47 2.93 4.49
CA ALA A 189 -16.71 2.55 3.10
C ALA A 189 -16.94 3.77 2.20
N GLN A 190 -17.71 4.76 2.68
CA GLN A 190 -17.91 6.01 1.95
C GLN A 190 -16.62 6.85 1.91
N LEU A 191 -15.87 6.89 3.01
CA LEU A 191 -14.57 7.56 3.05
C LEU A 191 -13.60 6.92 2.05
N PHE A 192 -13.51 5.59 2.01
CA PHE A 192 -12.68 4.91 1.00
C PHE A 192 -13.11 5.26 -0.43
N ARG A 193 -14.42 5.29 -0.71
CA ARG A 193 -14.95 5.70 -2.02
C ARG A 193 -14.47 7.10 -2.41
N GLN A 194 -14.53 8.07 -1.49
CA GLN A 194 -14.04 9.44 -1.71
C GLN A 194 -12.53 9.45 -2.02
N MET A 195 -11.72 8.75 -1.21
CA MET A 195 -10.28 8.64 -1.41
C MET A 195 -9.94 8.01 -2.76
N ALA A 196 -10.56 6.88 -3.12
CA ALA A 196 -10.32 6.17 -4.36
C ALA A 196 -10.71 7.01 -5.58
N GLN A 197 -11.85 7.72 -5.54
CA GLN A 197 -12.27 8.63 -6.60
C GLN A 197 -11.34 9.84 -6.76
N ALA A 198 -10.81 10.37 -5.65
CA ALA A 198 -9.88 11.49 -5.68
C ALA A 198 -8.54 11.12 -6.30
N THR A 199 -7.99 9.95 -5.94
CA THR A 199 -6.63 9.54 -6.33
C THR A 199 -6.57 8.76 -7.64
N LYS A 200 -7.56 7.89 -7.91
CA LYS A 200 -7.56 6.92 -9.02
C LYS A 200 -6.28 6.07 -9.03
N ALA A 201 -5.85 5.63 -7.85
CA ALA A 201 -4.60 4.90 -7.69
C ALA A 201 -4.76 3.42 -8.08
N PRO A 202 -3.75 2.81 -8.75
CA PRO A 202 -3.86 1.47 -9.35
C PRO A 202 -3.92 0.32 -8.34
N PHE A 203 -3.49 0.55 -7.10
CA PHE A 203 -3.47 -0.45 -6.03
C PHE A 203 -4.34 0.02 -4.86
N SER A 204 -5.54 0.52 -5.17
CA SER A 204 -6.51 0.91 -4.14
C SER A 204 -7.13 -0.33 -3.51
N ALA A 205 -7.25 -0.33 -2.19
CA ALA A 205 -7.85 -1.43 -1.45
C ALA A 205 -8.54 -0.96 -0.17
N PHE A 206 -9.68 -1.59 0.13
CA PHE A 206 -10.37 -1.47 1.41
C PHE A 206 -10.39 -2.85 2.06
N VAL A 207 -9.74 -2.97 3.21
CA VAL A 207 -9.66 -4.22 3.97
C VAL A 207 -10.17 -4.01 5.38
N LYS A 208 -11.05 -4.91 5.82
CA LYS A 208 -11.61 -4.96 7.16
C LYS A 208 -11.33 -6.32 7.78
N MET A 209 -10.82 -6.30 9.02
CA MET A 209 -10.56 -7.48 9.84
C MET A 209 -11.03 -7.21 11.26
N ASN A 210 -12.28 -7.57 11.55
CA ASN A 210 -13.00 -7.21 12.79
C ASN A 210 -13.03 -5.68 12.98
N GLU A 211 -12.39 -5.20 14.03
CA GLU A 211 -12.36 -3.78 14.41
C GLU A 211 -11.27 -2.96 13.66
N LEU A 212 -10.41 -3.62 12.88
CA LEU A 212 -9.36 -2.96 12.11
C LEU A 212 -9.80 -2.77 10.66
N GLU A 213 -9.67 -1.54 10.17
CA GLU A 213 -10.01 -1.23 8.78
C GLU A 213 -8.86 -0.42 8.14
N LEU A 214 -8.44 -0.82 6.96
CA LEU A 214 -7.37 -0.16 6.20
C LEU A 214 -7.93 0.36 4.87
N LEU A 215 -7.93 1.68 4.73
CA LEU A 215 -8.32 2.41 3.54
C LEU A 215 -7.04 2.82 2.81
N CYS A 216 -6.70 2.13 1.74
CA CYS A 216 -5.44 2.31 1.03
C CYS A 216 -5.68 2.76 -0.41
N THR A 217 -5.03 3.85 -0.84
CA THR A 217 -5.05 4.33 -2.22
C THR A 217 -3.63 4.43 -2.77
N SER A 218 -2.92 3.31 -2.69
CA SER A 218 -1.50 3.24 -3.05
C SER A 218 -1.28 3.31 -4.55
N PRO A 219 -0.31 4.11 -5.01
CA PRO A 219 0.14 4.09 -6.40
C PRO A 219 1.22 3.04 -6.66
N GLU A 220 1.82 2.42 -5.63
CA GLU A 220 3.06 1.67 -5.72
C GLU A 220 2.87 0.18 -5.49
N ARG A 221 3.37 -0.66 -6.42
CA ARG A 221 3.51 -2.10 -6.20
C ARG A 221 4.80 -2.39 -5.46
N TYR A 222 4.69 -3.10 -4.36
CA TYR A 222 5.84 -3.63 -3.65
C TYR A 222 6.43 -4.82 -4.40
N ILE A 223 5.65 -5.89 -4.55
CA ILE A 223 6.13 -7.13 -5.17
C ILE A 223 4.99 -7.96 -5.73
N LEU A 224 5.18 -8.46 -6.95
CA LEU A 224 4.32 -9.41 -7.64
C LEU A 224 5.08 -10.70 -7.87
N LYS A 225 4.43 -11.85 -7.65
CA LYS A 225 4.92 -13.19 -8.01
C LYS A 225 3.96 -13.84 -8.99
N LYS A 226 4.52 -14.41 -10.06
CA LYS A 226 3.81 -15.30 -10.99
C LYS A 226 4.72 -16.50 -11.30
N GLY A 227 4.33 -17.66 -10.81
CA GLY A 227 5.16 -18.85 -10.87
C GLY A 227 6.49 -18.63 -10.12
N ASP A 228 7.59 -18.76 -10.81
CA ASP A 228 8.95 -18.53 -10.29
C ASP A 228 9.46 -17.09 -10.52
N GLN A 229 8.69 -16.24 -11.19
CA GLN A 229 9.11 -14.89 -11.52
C GLN A 229 8.58 -13.86 -10.53
N LEU A 230 9.47 -12.92 -10.14
CA LEU A 230 9.17 -11.77 -9.27
C LEU A 230 9.34 -10.46 -10.03
N TRP A 231 8.48 -9.48 -9.71
CA TRP A 231 8.61 -8.09 -10.15
C TRP A 231 8.44 -7.15 -8.96
N SER A 232 9.31 -6.17 -8.85
CA SER A 232 9.15 -5.04 -7.94
C SER A 232 9.19 -3.74 -8.73
N GLN A 233 8.32 -2.78 -8.38
CA GLN A 233 8.11 -1.57 -9.17
C GLN A 233 8.22 -0.31 -8.29
N PRO A 234 9.43 0.01 -7.79
CA PRO A 234 9.63 1.19 -6.96
C PRO A 234 9.36 2.48 -7.73
N ILE A 235 8.79 3.45 -7.03
CA ILE A 235 8.49 4.78 -7.54
C ILE A 235 9.42 5.78 -6.86
N LYS A 236 10.16 6.54 -7.67
CA LYS A 236 10.87 7.76 -7.27
C LYS A 236 10.81 8.75 -8.43
N GLY A 237 10.43 9.95 -8.12
CA GLY A 237 10.23 11.00 -9.11
C GLY A 237 8.76 11.20 -9.47
N THR A 238 8.31 12.43 -9.21
CA THR A 238 6.91 12.82 -9.46
C THR A 238 6.86 14.26 -9.94
N ASN A 239 6.06 14.52 -10.98
CA ASN A 239 5.68 15.87 -11.31
C ASN A 239 4.19 15.98 -11.67
N ARG A 240 3.70 17.21 -11.77
CA ARG A 240 2.29 17.47 -12.08
C ARG A 240 1.98 17.02 -13.50
N ARG A 241 0.91 16.25 -13.66
CA ARG A 241 0.31 15.96 -14.97
C ARG A 241 -0.50 17.15 -15.45
N LEU A 242 -0.33 17.51 -16.70
CA LEU A 242 -1.11 18.54 -17.38
C LEU A 242 -2.13 17.90 -18.32
N ALA A 243 -3.31 18.54 -18.46
CA ALA A 243 -4.34 18.08 -19.40
C ALA A 243 -3.86 18.21 -20.85
N GLU A 244 -3.12 19.28 -21.12
CA GLU A 244 -2.53 19.55 -22.43
C GLU A 244 -1.00 19.55 -22.34
N ASN A 245 -0.33 19.10 -23.40
CA ASN A 245 1.14 19.07 -23.51
C ASN A 245 1.84 18.26 -22.40
N ASN A 246 1.20 17.23 -21.85
CA ASN A 246 1.79 16.39 -20.77
C ASN A 246 3.15 15.80 -21.15
N HIS A 247 3.39 15.50 -22.41
CA HIS A 247 4.68 15.01 -22.91
C HIS A 247 5.87 15.95 -22.60
N VAL A 248 5.63 17.25 -22.34
CA VAL A 248 6.66 18.18 -21.88
C VAL A 248 7.01 17.87 -20.43
N GLN A 249 5.99 17.65 -19.57
CA GLN A 249 6.18 17.28 -18.16
C GLN A 249 6.88 15.93 -18.03
N GLU A 250 6.52 14.96 -18.85
CA GLU A 250 7.17 13.64 -18.89
C GLU A 250 8.67 13.77 -19.24
N ARG A 251 9.01 14.59 -20.26
CA ARG A 251 10.42 14.86 -20.61
C ARG A 251 11.17 15.61 -19.53
N LEU A 252 10.54 16.57 -18.85
CA LEU A 252 11.15 17.28 -17.74
C LEU A 252 11.47 16.33 -16.59
N LEU A 253 10.55 15.42 -16.26
CA LEU A 253 10.77 14.40 -15.23
C LEU A 253 11.92 13.46 -15.62
N LEU A 254 11.96 13.00 -16.86
CA LEU A 254 13.05 12.14 -17.37
C LEU A 254 14.41 12.84 -17.39
N ALA A 255 14.44 14.17 -17.52
CA ALA A 255 15.68 14.96 -17.55
C ALA A 255 16.14 15.39 -16.16
N ASP A 256 15.33 15.20 -15.11
CA ASP A 256 15.66 15.60 -13.75
C ASP A 256 16.75 14.70 -13.16
N GLU A 257 17.94 15.25 -12.98
CA GLU A 257 19.11 14.50 -12.49
C GLU A 257 18.92 14.03 -11.04
N LYS A 258 18.25 14.81 -10.19
CA LYS A 258 17.97 14.45 -8.79
C LYS A 258 17.04 13.25 -8.74
N GLU A 259 15.89 13.33 -9.40
CA GLU A 259 14.89 12.26 -9.42
C GLU A 259 15.46 10.97 -10.01
N ARG A 260 16.29 11.06 -11.05
CA ARG A 260 16.99 9.90 -11.61
C ARG A 260 18.01 9.29 -10.65
N ALA A 261 18.78 10.12 -9.94
CA ALA A 261 19.76 9.63 -8.96
C ALA A 261 19.07 8.88 -7.80
N GLU A 262 17.99 9.43 -7.27
CA GLU A 262 17.18 8.77 -6.23
C GLU A 262 16.55 7.47 -6.75
N ASN A 263 16.05 7.46 -8.00
CA ASN A 263 15.47 6.27 -8.61
C ASN A 263 16.52 5.16 -8.77
N VAL A 264 17.73 5.48 -9.27
CA VAL A 264 18.83 4.50 -9.39
C VAL A 264 19.19 3.89 -8.04
N MET A 265 19.25 4.70 -6.98
CA MET A 265 19.58 4.20 -5.63
C MET A 265 18.53 3.19 -5.14
N ILE A 266 17.25 3.47 -5.32
CA ILE A 266 16.18 2.54 -4.93
C ILE A 266 16.18 1.29 -5.82
N VAL A 267 16.43 1.42 -7.11
CA VAL A 267 16.59 0.27 -8.02
C VAL A 267 17.72 -0.64 -7.55
N ASP A 268 18.85 -0.08 -7.13
CA ASP A 268 19.98 -0.86 -6.61
C ASP A 268 19.63 -1.58 -5.30
N LEU A 269 18.89 -0.93 -4.42
CA LEU A 269 18.40 -1.53 -3.18
C LEU A 269 17.44 -2.71 -3.46
N VAL A 270 16.49 -2.52 -4.38
CA VAL A 270 15.56 -3.58 -4.81
C VAL A 270 16.30 -4.73 -5.49
N ARG A 271 17.31 -4.45 -6.33
CA ARG A 271 18.18 -5.48 -6.92
C ARG A 271 18.91 -6.29 -5.85
N ASN A 272 19.42 -5.63 -4.82
CA ASN A 272 20.05 -6.29 -3.69
C ASN A 272 19.06 -7.21 -2.97
N ASP A 273 17.86 -6.72 -2.64
CA ASP A 273 16.83 -7.49 -1.97
C ASP A 273 16.43 -8.74 -2.78
N LEU A 274 16.11 -8.58 -4.06
CA LEU A 274 15.75 -9.68 -4.95
C LEU A 274 16.91 -10.68 -5.14
N SER A 275 18.16 -10.22 -5.13
CA SER A 275 19.32 -11.10 -5.29
C SER A 275 19.44 -12.16 -4.19
N ARG A 276 18.86 -11.90 -3.02
CA ARG A 276 18.87 -12.83 -1.86
C ARG A 276 18.04 -14.09 -2.12
N VAL A 277 17.04 -14.03 -3.01
CA VAL A 277 16.15 -15.15 -3.37
C VAL A 277 16.25 -15.57 -4.84
N ALA A 278 16.90 -14.78 -5.67
CA ALA A 278 17.02 -15.02 -7.09
C ALA A 278 17.90 -16.22 -7.46
N ALA A 279 17.53 -16.92 -8.52
CA ALA A 279 18.44 -17.82 -9.22
C ALA A 279 19.61 -16.99 -9.80
N LYS A 280 20.79 -17.59 -9.83
CA LYS A 280 22.04 -16.91 -10.21
C LYS A 280 21.93 -16.26 -11.60
N GLY A 281 22.18 -14.95 -11.67
CA GLY A 281 22.22 -14.19 -12.92
C GLY A 281 20.85 -13.82 -13.50
N THR A 282 19.75 -13.98 -12.75
CA THR A 282 18.39 -13.69 -13.23
C THR A 282 17.87 -12.32 -12.82
N VAL A 283 18.55 -11.62 -11.88
CA VAL A 283 18.14 -10.26 -11.50
C VAL A 283 18.40 -9.29 -12.66
N GLN A 284 17.36 -8.63 -13.12
CA GLN A 284 17.39 -7.70 -14.26
C GLN A 284 16.61 -6.45 -13.95
N VAL A 285 17.03 -5.32 -14.51
CA VAL A 285 16.22 -4.09 -14.61
C VAL A 285 15.51 -4.15 -15.95
N GLU A 286 14.24 -4.57 -15.92
CA GLU A 286 13.41 -4.70 -17.14
C GLU A 286 13.09 -3.32 -17.73
N GLU A 287 12.86 -2.33 -16.85
CA GLU A 287 12.61 -0.94 -17.23
C GLU A 287 13.28 -0.01 -16.22
N LEU A 288 13.99 1.00 -16.73
CA LEU A 288 14.60 2.06 -15.92
C LEU A 288 14.00 3.41 -16.34
N PHE A 289 13.51 4.19 -15.35
CA PHE A 289 12.92 5.51 -15.54
C PHE A 289 11.66 5.55 -16.43
N GLY A 290 10.81 4.53 -16.42
CA GLY A 290 9.52 4.59 -17.09
C GLY A 290 8.64 5.70 -16.51
N VAL A 291 8.07 6.58 -17.36
CA VAL A 291 7.16 7.63 -16.90
C VAL A 291 5.73 7.23 -17.17
N TYR A 292 4.93 7.14 -16.10
CA TYR A 292 3.55 6.68 -16.13
C TYR A 292 2.60 7.80 -15.72
N PRO A 293 1.63 8.18 -16.58
CA PRO A 293 0.64 9.18 -16.24
C PRO A 293 -0.46 8.58 -15.35
N PHE A 294 -0.59 9.11 -14.13
CA PHE A 294 -1.74 8.90 -13.26
C PHE A 294 -2.74 10.04 -13.41
N LYS A 295 -3.82 10.06 -12.61
CA LYS A 295 -4.89 11.06 -12.74
C LYS A 295 -4.35 12.50 -12.70
N ASN A 296 -3.52 12.82 -11.70
CA ASN A 296 -3.07 14.20 -11.41
C ASN A 296 -1.54 14.38 -11.53
N VAL A 297 -0.78 13.29 -11.62
CA VAL A 297 0.67 13.30 -11.60
C VAL A 297 1.25 12.34 -12.62
N ASN A 298 2.46 12.62 -13.10
CA ASN A 298 3.31 11.63 -13.74
C ASN A 298 4.26 11.07 -12.69
N GLN A 299 4.48 9.76 -12.71
CA GLN A 299 5.41 9.09 -11.80
C GLN A 299 6.48 8.36 -12.57
N MET A 300 7.71 8.44 -12.08
CA MET A 300 8.84 7.69 -12.62
C MET A 300 8.93 6.36 -11.88
N ILE A 301 8.72 5.27 -12.62
CA ILE A 301 8.67 3.90 -12.11
C ILE A 301 9.77 3.10 -12.80
N SER A 302 10.55 2.37 -12.03
CA SER A 302 11.47 1.37 -12.56
C SER A 302 10.96 -0.03 -12.23
N THR A 303 11.24 -1.00 -13.09
CA THR A 303 10.82 -2.39 -12.91
C THR A 303 12.05 -3.28 -12.79
N VAL A 304 12.17 -3.94 -11.64
CA VAL A 304 13.21 -4.94 -11.38
C VAL A 304 12.58 -6.32 -11.30
N THR A 305 13.18 -7.30 -11.95
CA THR A 305 12.65 -8.66 -12.00
C THR A 305 13.74 -9.69 -11.72
N CYS A 306 13.32 -10.87 -11.26
CA CYS A 306 14.18 -12.05 -11.18
C CYS A 306 13.35 -13.33 -11.23
N ASN A 307 13.99 -14.45 -11.49
CA ASN A 307 13.42 -15.77 -11.22
C ASN A 307 13.94 -16.25 -9.86
N THR A 308 13.04 -16.79 -9.03
CA THR A 308 13.43 -17.36 -7.71
C THR A 308 14.24 -18.64 -7.88
N ARG A 309 15.02 -18.96 -6.85
CA ARG A 309 15.60 -20.31 -6.76
C ARG A 309 14.48 -21.33 -6.56
N ALA A 310 14.72 -22.56 -7.01
CA ALA A 310 13.88 -23.70 -6.66
C ALA A 310 13.75 -23.79 -5.11
N GLU A 311 12.58 -24.18 -4.63
CA GLU A 311 12.26 -24.33 -3.20
C GLU A 311 12.22 -23.02 -2.38
N THR A 312 12.30 -21.85 -3.01
CA THR A 312 12.11 -20.59 -2.30
C THR A 312 10.62 -20.43 -1.94
N SER A 313 10.33 -20.39 -0.65
CA SER A 313 8.97 -20.17 -0.16
C SER A 313 8.50 -18.71 -0.30
N ASN A 314 7.19 -18.47 -0.24
CA ASN A 314 6.66 -17.12 -0.22
C ASN A 314 7.14 -16.35 1.02
N TRP A 315 7.30 -17.04 2.16
CA TRP A 315 7.86 -16.43 3.37
C TRP A 315 9.33 -16.00 3.16
N ASP A 316 10.17 -16.84 2.50
CA ASP A 316 11.56 -16.48 2.19
C ASP A 316 11.64 -15.22 1.32
N ILE A 317 10.71 -15.07 0.35
CA ILE A 317 10.64 -13.88 -0.50
C ILE A 317 10.33 -12.64 0.35
N ILE A 318 9.33 -12.72 1.22
CA ILE A 318 8.98 -11.61 2.12
C ILE A 318 10.17 -11.29 3.04
N GLN A 319 10.75 -12.28 3.71
CA GLN A 319 11.88 -12.07 4.61
C GLN A 319 13.08 -11.40 3.92
N ALA A 320 13.34 -11.74 2.66
CA ALA A 320 14.47 -11.19 1.90
C ALA A 320 14.26 -9.75 1.43
N THR A 321 13.00 -9.35 1.21
CA THR A 321 12.68 -8.08 0.52
C THR A 321 11.97 -7.06 1.40
N PHE A 322 11.37 -7.49 2.54
CA PHE A 322 10.61 -6.62 3.44
C PHE A 322 11.50 -6.02 4.57
N PRO A 323 11.25 -4.77 4.97
CA PRO A 323 10.41 -3.77 4.32
C PRO A 323 11.02 -3.30 2.99
N MET A 324 10.15 -2.82 2.09
CA MET A 324 10.57 -2.36 0.76
C MET A 324 11.56 -1.19 0.83
N GLY A 325 12.50 -1.16 -0.10
CA GLY A 325 13.56 -0.16 -0.16
C GLY A 325 13.03 1.28 -0.21
N SER A 326 11.95 1.53 -0.95
CA SER A 326 11.33 2.85 -1.10
C SER A 326 10.83 3.46 0.22
N MET A 327 10.62 2.64 1.25
CA MET A 327 10.11 3.05 2.55
C MET A 327 11.17 2.99 3.67
N THR A 328 12.42 2.65 3.36
CA THR A 328 13.50 2.48 4.34
C THR A 328 14.65 3.47 4.11
N GLY A 329 15.63 3.12 3.35
CA GLY A 329 16.81 3.92 3.04
C GLY A 329 18.04 3.06 2.76
N ALA A 330 19.18 3.69 2.64
CA ALA A 330 20.43 3.01 2.27
C ALA A 330 21.59 3.43 3.18
N PRO A 331 22.33 2.50 3.83
CA PRO A 331 22.06 1.07 3.98
C PRO A 331 20.77 0.79 4.77
N LYS A 332 20.02 -0.26 4.39
CA LYS A 332 18.65 -0.50 4.87
C LYS A 332 18.57 -0.59 6.40
N ILE A 333 19.39 -1.41 7.05
CA ILE A 333 19.34 -1.64 8.50
C ILE A 333 19.64 -0.35 9.26
N SER A 334 20.74 0.34 8.95
CA SER A 334 21.12 1.59 9.60
C SER A 334 20.07 2.68 9.42
N ALA A 335 19.46 2.76 8.23
CA ALA A 335 18.38 3.72 7.97
C ALA A 335 17.13 3.42 8.82
N MET A 336 16.75 2.13 8.98
CA MET A 336 15.64 1.72 9.83
C MET A 336 15.90 2.03 11.32
N GLU A 337 17.12 1.81 11.83
CA GLU A 337 17.50 2.14 13.21
C GLU A 337 17.41 3.64 13.47
N LEU A 338 17.89 4.47 12.53
CA LEU A 338 17.85 5.92 12.67
C LEU A 338 16.40 6.45 12.55
N ALA A 339 15.60 5.89 11.64
CA ALA A 339 14.19 6.23 11.56
C ALA A 339 13.46 5.92 12.88
N GLU A 340 13.64 4.72 13.45
CA GLU A 340 13.05 4.33 14.74
C GLU A 340 13.47 5.29 15.87
N HIS A 341 14.73 5.75 15.88
CA HIS A 341 15.22 6.66 16.90
C HIS A 341 14.61 8.07 16.81
N HIS A 342 14.30 8.54 15.61
CA HIS A 342 13.85 9.91 15.38
C HIS A 342 12.34 10.05 15.20
N GLU A 343 11.63 9.03 14.70
CA GLU A 343 10.19 9.02 14.58
C GLU A 343 9.49 9.01 15.95
N LYS A 344 8.27 9.52 16.00
CA LYS A 344 7.54 9.72 17.27
C LYS A 344 6.51 8.64 17.54
N THR A 345 6.22 7.80 16.55
CA THR A 345 5.26 6.70 16.65
C THR A 345 5.78 5.50 15.86
N GLU A 346 5.29 4.32 16.22
CA GLU A 346 5.34 3.17 15.32
C GLU A 346 4.60 3.51 14.02
N ARG A 347 5.08 2.98 12.91
CA ARG A 347 4.40 3.13 11.61
C ARG A 347 3.17 2.22 11.49
N GLY A 348 3.13 1.15 12.26
CA GLY A 348 2.07 0.16 12.23
C GLY A 348 1.94 -0.50 10.85
N VAL A 349 0.79 -0.32 10.20
CA VAL A 349 0.57 -0.83 8.82
C VAL A 349 1.13 0.06 7.73
N TYR A 350 1.36 1.36 8.02
CA TYR A 350 1.98 2.27 7.06
C TYR A 350 3.43 1.84 6.77
N SER A 351 3.88 2.01 5.54
CA SER A 351 5.17 1.47 5.05
C SER A 351 5.26 -0.06 5.06
N GLY A 352 4.18 -0.74 5.37
CA GLY A 352 4.01 -2.17 5.21
C GLY A 352 3.49 -2.54 3.82
N ALA A 353 2.94 -3.75 3.69
CA ALA A 353 2.39 -4.25 2.44
C ALA A 353 0.95 -4.75 2.62
N LEU A 354 0.11 -4.50 1.64
CA LEU A 354 -1.28 -4.98 1.59
C LEU A 354 -1.49 -5.73 0.28
N GLY A 355 -2.10 -6.92 0.36
CA GLY A 355 -2.28 -7.69 -0.85
C GLY A 355 -3.02 -9.00 -0.64
N TYR A 356 -2.85 -9.88 -1.60
CA TYR A 356 -3.51 -11.18 -1.64
C TYR A 356 -2.58 -12.26 -2.18
N ILE A 357 -2.91 -13.51 -1.83
CA ILE A 357 -2.28 -14.72 -2.35
C ILE A 357 -3.35 -15.56 -3.02
N MET A 358 -3.02 -16.12 -4.17
CA MET A 358 -3.87 -16.97 -4.97
C MET A 358 -3.68 -18.46 -4.65
N PRO A 359 -4.60 -19.35 -5.02
CA PRO A 359 -4.52 -20.78 -4.74
C PRO A 359 -3.25 -21.48 -5.28
N ASN A 360 -2.65 -20.95 -6.33
CA ASN A 360 -1.41 -21.46 -6.92
C ASN A 360 -0.15 -20.92 -6.24
N GLY A 361 -0.28 -20.11 -5.17
CA GLY A 361 0.83 -19.49 -4.47
C GLY A 361 1.38 -18.21 -5.09
N ASP A 362 0.79 -17.73 -6.19
CA ASP A 362 1.09 -16.41 -6.73
C ASP A 362 0.52 -15.32 -5.82
N PHE A 363 1.12 -14.14 -5.83
CA PHE A 363 0.67 -13.02 -4.99
C PHE A 363 0.95 -11.66 -5.63
N ASP A 364 0.19 -10.64 -5.20
CA ASP A 364 0.43 -9.24 -5.54
C ASP A 364 0.25 -8.36 -4.29
N PHE A 365 1.32 -7.66 -3.90
CA PHE A 365 1.35 -6.76 -2.76
C PHE A 365 1.68 -5.34 -3.18
N ASN A 366 0.92 -4.39 -2.68
CA ASN A 366 1.24 -2.96 -2.77
C ASN A 366 2.06 -2.50 -1.56
N VAL A 367 2.60 -1.28 -1.64
CA VAL A 367 3.14 -0.54 -0.50
C VAL A 367 2.01 0.18 0.20
N VAL A 368 1.86 0.05 1.52
CA VAL A 368 0.84 0.79 2.27
C VAL A 368 1.28 2.24 2.47
N ILE A 369 0.91 3.07 1.51
CA ILE A 369 1.05 4.53 1.52
C ILE A 369 -0.26 5.16 1.04
N ARG A 370 -0.44 6.45 1.27
CA ARG A 370 -1.71 7.14 0.93
C ARG A 370 -2.90 6.42 1.56
N SER A 371 -2.80 6.14 2.85
CA SER A 371 -3.72 5.23 3.55
C SER A 371 -4.18 5.84 4.87
N ILE A 372 -5.39 5.48 5.27
CA ILE A 372 -5.92 5.72 6.60
C ILE A 372 -6.13 4.37 7.26
N ALA A 373 -5.55 4.21 8.44
CA ALA A 373 -5.71 3.01 9.28
C ALA A 373 -6.64 3.33 10.45
N LEU A 374 -7.67 2.51 10.64
CA LEU A 374 -8.72 2.69 11.62
C LEU A 374 -8.70 1.54 12.64
N ASP A 375 -8.74 1.87 13.91
CA ASP A 375 -9.00 0.92 14.99
C ASP A 375 -10.33 1.32 15.66
N ALA A 376 -11.41 0.67 15.26
CA ALA A 376 -12.76 0.96 15.75
C ALA A 376 -12.93 0.59 17.23
N LYS A 377 -12.14 -0.37 17.76
CA LYS A 377 -12.17 -0.72 19.17
C LYS A 377 -11.63 0.40 20.05
N GLN A 378 -10.62 1.12 19.58
CA GLN A 378 -10.05 2.27 20.30
C GLN A 378 -10.67 3.60 19.88
N GLY A 379 -11.44 3.64 18.79
CA GLY A 379 -12.00 4.87 18.23
C GLY A 379 -10.92 5.81 17.69
N VAL A 380 -9.83 5.25 17.11
CA VAL A 380 -8.71 6.04 16.59
C VAL A 380 -8.43 5.76 15.12
N ALA A 381 -8.07 6.84 14.41
CA ALA A 381 -7.59 6.80 13.04
C ALA A 381 -6.15 7.31 12.98
N SER A 382 -5.33 6.71 12.14
CA SER A 382 -4.00 7.20 11.84
C SER A 382 -3.78 7.35 10.34
N ALA A 383 -3.05 8.41 9.98
CA ALA A 383 -2.55 8.64 8.63
C ALA A 383 -1.08 9.03 8.74
N HIS A 384 -0.22 8.30 8.05
CA HIS A 384 1.21 8.59 8.04
C HIS A 384 1.62 9.11 6.66
N VAL A 385 2.62 9.98 6.67
CA VAL A 385 3.29 10.49 5.48
C VAL A 385 4.78 10.53 5.72
N GLY A 386 5.57 10.50 4.66
CA GLY A 386 7.02 10.58 4.79
C GLY A 386 7.67 11.05 3.49
N GLY A 387 8.95 11.34 3.60
CA GLY A 387 9.80 11.75 2.50
C GLY A 387 11.21 11.19 2.66
N ALA A 388 11.93 11.12 1.54
CA ALA A 388 13.31 10.71 1.51
C ALA A 388 14.20 11.87 1.94
N ILE A 389 14.93 11.71 3.03
CA ILE A 389 15.90 12.69 3.52
C ILE A 389 17.27 12.33 2.99
N THR A 390 17.86 13.28 2.28
CA THR A 390 19.22 13.22 1.72
C THR A 390 20.05 14.38 2.23
N LEU A 391 21.34 14.40 1.89
CA LEU A 391 22.23 15.50 2.25
C LEU A 391 21.77 16.86 1.66
N LEU A 392 21.09 16.84 0.51
CA LEU A 392 20.62 18.03 -0.19
C LEU A 392 19.19 18.44 0.22
N SER A 393 18.52 17.68 1.08
CA SER A 393 17.19 18.02 1.59
C SER A 393 17.20 19.34 2.35
N ILE A 394 16.16 20.14 2.15
CA ILE A 394 15.92 21.38 2.90
C ILE A 394 14.81 21.08 3.90
N PRO A 395 15.07 21.06 5.22
CA PRO A 395 14.11 20.60 6.23
C PRO A 395 12.71 21.20 6.11
N GLU A 396 12.64 22.50 5.84
CA GLU A 396 11.39 23.23 5.69
C GLU A 396 10.59 22.74 4.48
N ARG A 397 11.26 22.45 3.36
CA ARG A 397 10.62 21.93 2.13
C ARG A 397 10.15 20.49 2.30
N GLU A 398 10.94 19.66 3.00
CA GLU A 398 10.53 18.28 3.31
C GLU A 398 9.29 18.25 4.20
N TYR A 399 9.20 19.17 5.17
CA TYR A 399 8.01 19.32 6.01
C TYR A 399 6.79 19.76 5.18
N GLU A 400 6.95 20.77 4.32
CA GLU A 400 5.89 21.26 3.42
C GLU A 400 5.42 20.14 2.47
N GLU A 401 6.33 19.33 1.95
CA GLU A 401 5.99 18.17 1.12
C GLU A 401 5.20 17.11 1.90
N CYS A 402 5.57 16.84 3.15
CA CYS A 402 4.80 15.96 4.03
C CYS A 402 3.39 16.50 4.27
N LEU A 403 3.23 17.79 4.55
CA LEU A 403 1.92 18.41 4.71
C LEU A 403 1.08 18.32 3.42
N LEU A 404 1.68 18.57 2.26
CA LEU A 404 0.98 18.46 0.98
C LEU A 404 0.52 17.03 0.69
N LYS A 405 1.34 16.03 1.03
CA LYS A 405 0.97 14.61 0.94
C LYS A 405 -0.16 14.27 1.91
N ALA A 406 -0.11 14.78 3.13
CA ALA A 406 -1.16 14.64 4.11
C ALA A 406 -2.45 15.32 3.65
N GLU A 407 -2.38 16.58 3.22
CA GLU A 407 -3.55 17.37 2.79
C GLU A 407 -4.37 16.62 1.73
N SER A 408 -3.72 16.03 0.72
CA SER A 408 -4.39 15.26 -0.33
C SER A 408 -5.18 14.06 0.21
N LEU A 409 -4.73 13.49 1.33
CA LEU A 409 -5.37 12.38 2.03
C LEU A 409 -6.46 12.88 3.00
N LEU A 410 -6.14 13.92 3.77
CA LEU A 410 -7.00 14.47 4.81
C LEU A 410 -8.18 15.25 4.25
N GLN A 411 -8.05 15.93 3.10
CA GLN A 411 -9.16 16.59 2.41
C GLN A 411 -10.27 15.60 2.03
N SER A 412 -9.91 14.37 1.65
CA SER A 412 -10.90 13.32 1.40
C SER A 412 -11.69 12.96 2.66
N ALA A 413 -11.08 13.12 3.84
CA ALA A 413 -11.69 12.83 5.15
C ALA A 413 -12.39 14.04 5.78
N ALA A 414 -12.15 15.25 5.30
CA ALA A 414 -12.73 16.47 5.86
C ALA A 414 -14.17 16.78 5.38
N GLY A 415 -14.72 15.98 4.43
CA GLY A 415 -16.01 16.26 3.82
C GLY A 415 -15.94 17.46 2.86
N SER A 416 -16.50 17.32 1.67
CA SER A 416 -16.49 18.39 0.65
C SER A 416 -17.45 19.54 1.01
N ASP A 417 -17.02 20.43 1.87
CA ASP A 417 -17.59 21.77 2.04
C ASP A 417 -16.65 22.87 1.51
N SER A 418 -15.96 22.60 0.41
CA SER A 418 -15.19 23.62 -0.30
C SER A 418 -15.65 23.77 -1.74
N ASN A 419 -16.88 24.29 -1.90
CA ASN A 419 -17.21 25.12 -3.05
C ASN A 419 -16.62 26.52 -2.80
N HIS A 420 -15.41 26.76 -3.32
CA HIS A 420 -14.96 28.12 -3.67
C HIS A 420 -14.09 28.06 -4.92
#